data_43c8ccbd3dbff53f767c2cbe662cfa99
#
_entry.id   43c8ccbd3dbff53f767c2cbe662cfa99
#
_cell.length_a   1.000
_cell.length_b   1.000
_cell.length_c   1.000
_cell.angle_alpha   90.00
_cell.angle_beta   90.00
_cell.angle_gamma   90.00
#
_symmetry.space_group_name_H-M   'P 1'
#
loop_
_entity.id
_entity.type
_entity.pdbx_description
1 polymer ?
#
loop_
_entity_poly.entity_id
_entity_poly.type
_entity_poly.pdbx_seq_one_letter_code
_entity_poly.pdbx_strand_id
1 'polypeptide(L)'
;MKESKTIQAVPGSGVVWQAFRAAAPQTVPVFAGYLVLGMGYGIYVQSLGLPVWMPMLMGTVVYGGSLEFVLASLLLGAFSPLSAFLMALMIQARHLFYGLAMLERYKGYGLRSFYMIFAMSDETFSITCSAEPPQGIDRGWFMFFITLLDQFYWVASAGLGAVVGSVLPFSTKGVDFVMTAMFVVIFLNQWEKEKQHYSGVIGLAVPLVCLVLFGSGGFLLPSMACILVLLLVLRKPIERADGIVPGQTEKQKEAAQ
;
A
#
# COMPACT_ATOMS: atom_id res chain seq x y z
N MET A 1 37.10 18.76 15.86
CA MET A 1 36.64 17.35 16.02
C MET A 1 36.26 16.85 14.63
N LYS A 2 37.06 15.96 14.05
CA LYS A 2 36.85 15.44 12.69
C LYS A 2 35.73 14.39 12.76
N GLU A 3 34.58 14.68 12.11
CA GLU A 3 33.58 13.65 11.84
C GLU A 3 34.20 12.58 10.94
N SER A 4 34.40 11.42 11.51
CA SER A 4 34.78 10.21 10.77
C SER A 4 33.60 9.82 9.88
N LYS A 5 33.68 10.10 8.58
CA LYS A 5 32.84 9.48 7.57
C LYS A 5 33.11 7.97 7.59
N THR A 6 32.25 7.24 8.29
CA THR A 6 32.24 5.78 8.21
C THR A 6 31.91 5.40 6.77
N ILE A 7 32.94 5.04 6.01
CA ILE A 7 32.77 4.41 4.70
C ILE A 7 32.06 3.10 4.98
N GLN A 8 30.78 3.01 4.64
CA GLN A 8 30.04 1.75 4.69
C GLN A 8 30.71 0.79 3.71
N ALA A 9 31.43 -0.18 4.23
CA ALA A 9 31.96 -1.28 3.44
C ALA A 9 30.81 -1.94 2.69
N VAL A 10 31.02 -2.25 1.40
CA VAL A 10 30.04 -3.02 0.61
C VAL A 10 29.82 -4.33 1.35
N PRO A 11 28.59 -4.64 1.77
CA PRO A 11 28.31 -5.86 2.52
C PRO A 11 28.75 -7.06 1.70
N GLY A 12 29.51 -7.98 2.29
CA GLY A 12 29.85 -9.24 1.65
C GLY A 12 28.58 -10.02 1.28
N SER A 13 28.64 -10.84 0.24
CA SER A 13 27.49 -11.64 -0.27
C SER A 13 26.74 -12.40 0.82
N GLY A 14 27.42 -12.76 1.92
CA GLY A 14 26.82 -13.42 3.07
C GLY A 14 25.78 -12.56 3.84
N VAL A 15 26.05 -11.26 4.01
CA VAL A 15 25.14 -10.34 4.74
C VAL A 15 23.84 -10.15 3.97
N VAL A 16 23.93 -9.98 2.66
CA VAL A 16 22.77 -9.81 1.78
C VAL A 16 21.88 -11.06 1.78
N TRP A 17 22.49 -12.23 1.66
CA TRP A 17 21.77 -13.51 1.66
C TRP A 17 21.11 -13.82 2.99
N GLN A 18 21.76 -13.51 4.11
CA GLN A 18 21.18 -13.67 5.44
C GLN A 18 19.97 -12.77 5.64
N ALA A 19 20.04 -11.52 5.20
CA ALA A 19 18.93 -10.57 5.24
C ALA A 19 17.75 -11.04 4.39
N PHE A 20 17.97 -11.55 3.19
CA PHE A 20 16.95 -12.16 2.34
C PHE A 20 16.24 -13.33 3.03
N ARG A 21 17.01 -14.28 3.59
CA ARG A 21 16.45 -15.44 4.29
C ARG A 21 15.65 -15.07 5.54
N ALA A 22 16.00 -13.98 6.20
CA ALA A 22 15.26 -13.48 7.35
C ALA A 22 13.98 -12.71 6.94
N ALA A 23 14.01 -12.02 5.81
CA ALA A 23 12.87 -11.26 5.28
C ALA A 23 11.78 -12.16 4.70
N ALA A 24 12.15 -13.20 3.95
CA ALA A 24 11.20 -14.03 3.21
C ALA A 24 10.06 -14.65 4.06
N PRO A 25 10.29 -15.19 5.28
CA PRO A 25 9.19 -15.69 6.09
C PRO A 25 8.20 -14.64 6.54
N GLN A 26 8.62 -13.36 6.67
CA GLN A 26 7.77 -12.26 7.09
C GLN A 26 6.77 -11.86 6.00
N THR A 27 7.11 -12.12 4.73
CA THR A 27 6.30 -11.74 3.56
C THR A 27 5.34 -12.84 3.08
N VAL A 28 5.43 -14.07 3.64
CA VAL A 28 4.56 -15.20 3.24
C VAL A 28 3.06 -14.89 3.35
N PRO A 29 2.57 -14.24 4.43
CA PRO A 29 1.15 -13.87 4.50
C PRO A 29 0.72 -12.90 3.41
N VAL A 30 1.62 -11.95 3.06
CA VAL A 30 1.38 -10.98 1.97
C VAL A 30 1.33 -11.69 0.63
N PHE A 31 2.24 -12.65 0.37
CA PHE A 31 2.22 -13.46 -0.84
C PHE A 31 0.86 -14.13 -1.07
N ALA A 32 0.27 -14.74 -0.04
CA ALA A 32 -1.02 -15.40 -0.16
C ALA A 32 -2.14 -14.41 -0.56
N GLY A 33 -2.16 -13.22 0.05
CA GLY A 33 -3.11 -12.16 -0.30
C GLY A 33 -2.90 -11.61 -1.72
N TYR A 34 -1.65 -11.33 -2.07
CA TYR A 34 -1.29 -10.79 -3.38
C TYR A 34 -1.49 -11.78 -4.52
N LEU A 35 -1.36 -13.08 -4.25
CA LEU A 35 -1.66 -14.10 -5.25
C LEU A 35 -3.12 -13.99 -5.72
N VAL A 36 -4.05 -13.85 -4.80
CA VAL A 36 -5.48 -13.76 -5.11
C VAL A 36 -5.83 -12.40 -5.72
N LEU A 37 -5.42 -11.30 -5.06
CA LEU A 37 -5.75 -9.94 -5.50
C LEU A 37 -5.05 -9.56 -6.80
N GLY A 38 -3.77 -9.90 -6.94
CA GLY A 38 -2.99 -9.63 -8.14
C GLY A 38 -3.47 -10.44 -9.34
N MET A 39 -3.83 -11.71 -9.15
CA MET A 39 -4.48 -12.49 -10.23
C MET A 39 -5.82 -11.87 -10.65
N GLY A 40 -6.64 -11.45 -9.69
CA GLY A 40 -7.89 -10.73 -9.97
C GLY A 40 -7.66 -9.45 -10.78
N TYR A 41 -6.63 -8.68 -10.41
CA TYR A 41 -6.20 -7.49 -11.14
C TYR A 41 -5.76 -7.82 -12.57
N GLY A 42 -4.90 -8.84 -12.74
CA GLY A 42 -4.43 -9.25 -14.07
C GLY A 42 -5.57 -9.70 -14.99
N ILE A 43 -6.51 -10.51 -14.48
CA ILE A 43 -7.72 -10.92 -15.21
C ILE A 43 -8.56 -9.68 -15.57
N TYR A 44 -8.73 -8.74 -14.64
CA TYR A 44 -9.46 -7.49 -14.89
C TYR A 44 -8.84 -6.70 -16.04
N VAL A 45 -7.53 -6.44 -16.00
CA VAL A 45 -6.83 -5.69 -17.08
C VAL A 45 -6.97 -6.39 -18.43
N GLN A 46 -6.86 -7.71 -18.44
CA GLN A 46 -7.05 -8.52 -19.66
C GLN A 46 -8.48 -8.43 -20.19
N SER A 47 -9.49 -8.43 -19.32
CA SER A 47 -10.89 -8.30 -19.73
C SER A 47 -11.23 -6.95 -20.36
N LEU A 48 -10.44 -5.92 -20.06
CA LEU A 48 -10.51 -4.61 -20.70
C LEU A 48 -9.88 -4.58 -22.10
N GLY A 49 -9.30 -5.69 -22.57
CA GLY A 49 -8.63 -5.78 -23.88
C GLY A 49 -7.22 -5.20 -23.88
N LEU A 50 -6.65 -4.90 -22.72
CA LEU A 50 -5.27 -4.44 -22.61
C LEU A 50 -4.28 -5.60 -22.73
N PRO A 51 -3.05 -5.38 -23.23
CA PRO A 51 -2.09 -6.45 -23.46
C PRO A 51 -1.61 -7.10 -22.14
N VAL A 52 -1.24 -8.39 -22.21
CA VAL A 52 -0.86 -9.24 -21.07
C VAL A 52 0.30 -8.66 -20.23
N TRP A 53 1.20 -7.92 -20.87
CA TRP A 53 2.33 -7.28 -20.15
C TRP A 53 1.94 -6.00 -19.38
N MET A 54 0.78 -5.41 -19.69
CA MET A 54 0.36 -4.13 -19.10
C MET A 54 0.22 -4.17 -17.57
N PRO A 55 -0.45 -5.16 -16.94
CA PRO A 55 -0.55 -5.21 -15.48
C PRO A 55 0.81 -5.40 -14.81
N MET A 56 1.76 -6.10 -15.45
CA MET A 56 3.13 -6.21 -14.93
C MET A 56 3.87 -4.87 -14.98
N LEU A 57 3.73 -4.12 -16.08
CA LEU A 57 4.31 -2.79 -16.19
C LEU A 57 3.74 -1.85 -15.13
N MET A 58 2.40 -1.82 -14.99
CA MET A 58 1.74 -0.95 -14.03
C MET A 58 2.13 -1.33 -12.59
N GLY A 59 2.17 -2.61 -12.26
CA GLY A 59 2.63 -3.08 -10.95
C GLY A 59 4.10 -2.78 -10.66
N THR A 60 4.93 -2.62 -11.70
CA THR A 60 6.34 -2.26 -11.52
C THR A 60 6.54 -0.74 -11.38
N VAL A 61 5.82 0.06 -12.17
CA VAL A 61 6.05 1.51 -12.30
C VAL A 61 5.13 2.32 -11.38
N VAL A 62 3.88 1.90 -11.21
CA VAL A 62 2.88 2.60 -10.40
C VAL A 62 2.81 2.01 -8.99
N TYR A 63 2.74 0.69 -8.89
CA TYR A 63 2.68 -0.09 -7.65
C TYR A 63 1.69 0.50 -6.63
N GLY A 64 0.49 0.77 -7.09
CA GLY A 64 -0.53 1.46 -6.31
C GLY A 64 -1.77 0.63 -5.99
N GLY A 65 -1.78 -0.68 -6.29
CA GLY A 65 -2.93 -1.56 -6.05
C GLY A 65 -4.24 -0.97 -6.58
N SER A 66 -5.03 -0.36 -5.71
CA SER A 66 -6.32 0.26 -6.07
C SER A 66 -6.22 1.29 -7.19
N LEU A 67 -5.13 2.07 -7.24
CA LEU A 67 -4.90 3.04 -8.32
C LEU A 67 -4.72 2.37 -9.67
N GLU A 68 -4.09 1.19 -9.70
CA GLU A 68 -3.85 0.46 -10.95
C GLU A 68 -5.15 -0.01 -11.60
N PHE A 69 -6.15 -0.44 -10.82
CA PHE A 69 -7.48 -0.77 -11.34
C PHE A 69 -8.15 0.43 -12.01
N VAL A 70 -8.09 1.60 -11.34
CA VAL A 70 -8.66 2.84 -11.86
C VAL A 70 -7.89 3.31 -13.09
N LEU A 71 -6.56 3.24 -13.05
CA LEU A 71 -5.70 3.64 -14.16
C LEU A 71 -5.95 2.78 -15.40
N ALA A 72 -6.14 1.47 -15.25
CA ALA A 72 -6.47 0.58 -16.36
C ALA A 72 -7.74 1.02 -17.10
N SER A 73 -8.79 1.42 -16.38
CA SER A 73 -10.00 1.95 -17.00
C SER A 73 -9.80 3.34 -17.60
N LEU A 74 -8.99 4.21 -16.99
CA LEU A 74 -8.69 5.54 -17.53
C LEU A 74 -7.92 5.48 -18.85
N LEU A 75 -7.07 4.46 -19.05
CA LEU A 75 -6.32 4.27 -20.31
C LEU A 75 -7.23 4.00 -21.52
N LEU A 76 -8.46 3.55 -21.29
CA LEU A 76 -9.43 3.25 -22.36
C LEU A 76 -10.31 4.45 -22.70
N GLY A 77 -10.36 5.46 -21.84
CA GLY A 77 -11.18 6.65 -22.02
C GLY A 77 -10.42 7.85 -22.58
N ALA A 78 -11.12 8.98 -22.68
CA ALA A 78 -10.49 10.27 -22.97
C ALA A 78 -9.55 10.65 -21.80
N PHE A 79 -8.25 10.55 -22.03
CA PHE A 79 -7.25 10.81 -21.00
C PHE A 79 -7.18 12.29 -20.62
N SER A 80 -7.50 12.61 -19.38
CA SER A 80 -7.31 13.92 -18.79
C SER A 80 -6.21 13.87 -17.72
N PRO A 81 -5.02 14.43 -17.97
CA PRO A 81 -3.90 14.37 -17.01
C PRO A 81 -4.24 14.94 -15.64
N LEU A 82 -5.01 16.02 -15.61
CA LEU A 82 -5.41 16.66 -14.35
C LEU A 82 -6.35 15.76 -13.53
N SER A 83 -7.35 15.16 -14.19
CA SER A 83 -8.27 14.24 -13.52
C SER A 83 -7.55 12.99 -13.01
N ALA A 84 -6.63 12.43 -13.81
CA ALA A 84 -5.82 11.28 -13.44
C ALA A 84 -4.92 11.61 -12.23
N PHE A 85 -4.29 12.79 -12.22
CA PHE A 85 -3.45 13.25 -11.10
C PHE A 85 -4.27 13.44 -9.82
N LEU A 86 -5.40 14.14 -9.89
CA LEU A 86 -6.27 14.35 -8.73
C LEU A 86 -6.78 13.01 -8.16
N MET A 87 -7.20 12.10 -9.04
CA MET A 87 -7.66 10.77 -8.65
C MET A 87 -6.54 9.95 -8.00
N ALA A 88 -5.33 9.97 -8.60
CA ALA A 88 -4.16 9.31 -8.02
C ALA A 88 -3.82 9.87 -6.64
N LEU A 89 -3.79 11.19 -6.48
CA LEU A 89 -3.54 11.85 -5.21
C LEU A 89 -4.57 11.45 -4.15
N MET A 90 -5.84 11.35 -4.52
CA MET A 90 -6.91 10.97 -3.61
C MET A 90 -6.80 9.51 -3.16
N ILE A 91 -6.60 8.60 -4.10
CA ILE A 91 -6.50 7.15 -3.80
C ILE A 91 -5.24 6.84 -2.99
N GLN A 92 -4.13 7.50 -3.32
CA GLN A 92 -2.80 7.25 -2.72
C GLN A 92 -2.42 8.23 -1.60
N ALA A 93 -3.34 9.09 -1.14
CA ALA A 93 -3.07 10.07 -0.08
C ALA A 93 -2.49 9.42 1.20
N ARG A 94 -2.91 8.20 1.52
CA ARG A 94 -2.40 7.42 2.66
C ARG A 94 -0.89 7.13 2.59
N HIS A 95 -0.33 6.96 1.39
CA HIS A 95 1.10 6.68 1.20
C HIS A 95 1.99 7.88 1.62
N LEU A 96 1.47 9.11 1.56
CA LEU A 96 2.17 10.28 2.10
C LEU A 96 2.40 10.15 3.60
N PHE A 97 1.41 9.64 4.33
CA PHE A 97 1.52 9.41 5.78
C PHE A 97 2.44 8.24 6.11
N TYR A 98 2.41 7.16 5.32
CA TYR A 98 3.34 6.05 5.48
C TYR A 98 4.78 6.50 5.25
N GLY A 99 5.04 7.24 4.17
CA GLY A 99 6.35 7.80 3.88
C GLY A 99 6.86 8.67 5.02
N LEU A 100 6.01 9.54 5.57
CA LEU A 100 6.36 10.40 6.70
C LEU A 100 6.67 9.59 7.97
N ALA A 101 5.86 8.58 8.28
CA ALA A 101 6.07 7.72 9.45
C ALA A 101 7.36 6.89 9.36
N MET A 102 7.79 6.54 8.14
CA MET A 102 8.97 5.70 7.91
C MET A 102 10.26 6.47 7.64
N LEU A 103 10.23 7.80 7.59
CA LEU A 103 11.41 8.63 7.27
C LEU A 103 12.61 8.30 8.15
N GLU A 104 12.42 8.23 9.47
CA GLU A 104 13.52 7.94 10.40
C GLU A 104 14.01 6.50 10.27
N ARG A 105 13.10 5.54 10.01
CA ARG A 105 13.47 4.12 9.88
C ARG A 105 14.25 3.83 8.59
N TYR A 106 14.00 4.60 7.53
CA TYR A 106 14.65 4.44 6.22
C TYR A 106 15.83 5.39 6.00
N LYS A 107 16.15 6.21 6.99
CA LYS A 107 17.26 7.16 6.92
C LYS A 107 18.61 6.44 6.85
N GLY A 108 19.48 6.90 5.95
CA GLY A 108 20.86 6.45 5.89
C GLY A 108 21.15 5.27 4.96
N TYR A 109 20.15 4.68 4.30
CA TYR A 109 20.36 3.55 3.38
C TYR A 109 20.54 3.95 1.91
N GLY A 110 20.66 5.25 1.60
CA GLY A 110 20.93 5.77 0.25
C GLY A 110 19.83 5.42 -0.76
N LEU A 111 20.21 4.90 -1.93
CA LEU A 111 19.24 4.51 -2.98
C LEU A 111 18.22 3.46 -2.54
N ARG A 112 18.55 2.61 -1.56
CA ARG A 112 17.61 1.64 -0.99
C ARG A 112 16.46 2.34 -0.27
N SER A 113 16.73 3.45 0.43
CA SER A 113 15.67 4.25 1.07
C SER A 113 14.67 4.78 0.04
N PHE A 114 15.18 5.29 -1.09
CA PHE A 114 14.31 5.79 -2.16
C PHE A 114 13.42 4.68 -2.71
N TYR A 115 13.97 3.50 -2.99
CA TYR A 115 13.19 2.36 -3.45
C TYR A 115 12.14 1.90 -2.42
N MET A 116 12.54 1.78 -1.14
CA MET A 116 11.63 1.36 -0.07
C MET A 116 10.47 2.35 0.14
N ILE A 117 10.69 3.66 -0.09
CA ILE A 117 9.61 4.66 -0.04
C ILE A 117 8.71 4.55 -1.26
N PHE A 118 9.29 4.38 -2.45
CA PHE A 118 8.55 4.22 -3.71
C PHE A 118 7.65 2.97 -3.68
N ALA A 119 8.23 1.82 -3.32
CA ALA A 119 7.53 0.54 -3.34
C ALA A 119 6.92 0.18 -1.96
N MET A 120 6.38 1.18 -1.27
CA MET A 120 5.68 0.99 0.00
C MET A 120 4.20 0.76 -0.27
N SER A 121 3.69 -0.43 0.07
CA SER A 121 2.27 -0.75 0.13
C SER A 121 1.75 -0.75 1.57
N ASP A 122 0.46 -0.93 1.76
CA ASP A 122 -0.16 -1.07 3.08
C ASP A 122 0.43 -2.25 3.86
N GLU A 123 0.63 -3.37 3.16
CA GLU A 123 1.18 -4.61 3.71
C GLU A 123 2.66 -4.44 4.07
N THR A 124 3.43 -3.86 3.14
CA THR A 124 4.86 -3.57 3.38
C THR A 124 5.03 -2.63 4.57
N PHE A 125 4.19 -1.58 4.68
CA PHE A 125 4.18 -0.69 5.83
C PHE A 125 3.85 -1.46 7.12
N SER A 126 2.81 -2.29 7.11
CA SER A 126 2.39 -3.08 8.27
C SER A 126 3.51 -3.97 8.81
N ILE A 127 4.30 -4.58 7.93
CA ILE A 127 5.45 -5.40 8.34
C ILE A 127 6.60 -4.49 8.79
N THR A 128 7.03 -3.54 7.96
CA THR A 128 8.26 -2.78 8.19
C THR A 128 8.17 -1.79 9.34
N CYS A 129 6.97 -1.36 9.73
CA CYS A 129 6.80 -0.46 10.90
C CYS A 129 7.06 -1.18 12.23
N SER A 130 6.83 -2.49 12.32
CA SER A 130 6.94 -3.28 13.56
C SER A 130 8.06 -4.32 13.54
N ALA A 131 8.43 -4.85 12.36
CA ALA A 131 9.43 -5.89 12.27
C ALA A 131 10.84 -5.38 12.60
N GLU A 132 11.51 -6.15 13.47
CA GLU A 132 12.92 -5.96 13.76
C GLU A 132 13.71 -7.16 13.22
N PRO A 133 14.85 -6.91 12.56
CA PRO A 133 15.68 -8.01 12.07
C PRO A 133 16.25 -8.84 13.22
N PRO A 134 16.45 -10.14 13.05
CA PRO A 134 17.19 -10.97 14.01
C PRO A 134 18.59 -10.40 14.28
N GLN A 135 19.16 -10.77 15.44
CA GLN A 135 20.50 -10.32 15.83
C GLN A 135 21.55 -10.65 14.75
N GLY A 136 22.38 -9.67 14.41
CA GLY A 136 23.44 -9.82 13.40
C GLY A 136 22.99 -9.64 11.95
N ILE A 137 21.71 -9.35 11.67
CA ILE A 137 21.19 -9.10 10.34
C ILE A 137 21.16 -7.59 10.06
N ASP A 138 21.66 -7.16 8.89
CA ASP A 138 21.60 -5.77 8.47
C ASP A 138 20.14 -5.32 8.25
N ARG A 139 19.72 -4.30 9.00
CA ARG A 139 18.35 -3.79 8.99
C ARG A 139 17.94 -3.21 7.63
N GLY A 140 18.88 -2.53 6.96
CA GLY A 140 18.59 -1.90 5.67
C GLY A 140 18.33 -2.93 4.58
N TRP A 141 19.12 -4.00 4.53
CA TRP A 141 18.88 -5.11 3.61
C TRP A 141 17.64 -5.92 3.97
N PHE A 142 17.38 -6.12 5.25
CA PHE A 142 16.16 -6.81 5.71
C PHE A 142 14.89 -6.10 5.24
N MET A 143 14.76 -4.78 5.49
CA MET A 143 13.61 -4.00 5.05
C MET A 143 13.52 -3.88 3.53
N PHE A 144 14.69 -3.75 2.86
CA PHE A 144 14.74 -3.73 1.40
C PHE A 144 14.18 -5.01 0.79
N PHE A 145 14.53 -6.19 1.33
CA PHE A 145 14.03 -7.45 0.80
C PHE A 145 12.56 -7.69 1.10
N ILE A 146 12.02 -7.22 2.23
CA ILE A 146 10.58 -7.24 2.48
C ILE A 146 9.86 -6.47 1.36
N THR A 147 10.28 -5.23 1.11
CA THR A 147 9.69 -4.37 0.08
C THR A 147 9.82 -4.97 -1.32
N LEU A 148 10.98 -5.52 -1.66
CA LEU A 148 11.24 -6.13 -2.96
C LEU A 148 10.39 -7.39 -3.21
N LEU A 149 10.27 -8.24 -2.19
CA LEU A 149 9.46 -9.46 -2.27
C LEU A 149 7.98 -9.14 -2.43
N ASP A 150 7.46 -8.18 -1.67
CA ASP A 150 6.06 -7.78 -1.76
C ASP A 150 5.75 -7.22 -3.16
N GLN A 151 6.59 -6.34 -3.72
CA GLN A 151 6.42 -5.85 -5.08
C GLN A 151 6.51 -6.98 -6.11
N PHE A 152 7.47 -7.88 -5.96
CA PHE A 152 7.63 -9.03 -6.85
C PHE A 152 6.38 -9.92 -6.83
N TYR A 153 5.82 -10.20 -5.65
CA TYR A 153 4.60 -11.01 -5.52
C TYR A 153 3.42 -10.38 -6.23
N TRP A 154 3.24 -9.06 -6.10
CA TRP A 154 2.19 -8.33 -6.81
C TRP A 154 2.35 -8.42 -8.31
N VAL A 155 3.52 -8.07 -8.84
CA VAL A 155 3.81 -8.07 -10.28
C VAL A 155 3.66 -9.47 -10.88
N ALA A 156 4.21 -10.49 -10.21
CA ALA A 156 4.12 -11.88 -10.66
C ALA A 156 2.67 -12.37 -10.68
N SER A 157 1.92 -12.09 -9.63
CA SER A 157 0.50 -12.48 -9.53
C SER A 157 -0.36 -11.77 -10.58
N ALA A 158 -0.12 -10.48 -10.81
CA ALA A 158 -0.79 -9.71 -11.86
C ALA A 158 -0.49 -10.27 -13.26
N GLY A 159 0.77 -10.64 -13.51
CA GLY A 159 1.17 -11.30 -14.76
C GLY A 159 0.51 -12.67 -14.94
N LEU A 160 0.50 -13.50 -13.89
CA LEU A 160 -0.19 -14.80 -13.91
C LEU A 160 -1.69 -14.61 -14.17
N GLY A 161 -2.33 -13.65 -13.53
CA GLY A 161 -3.74 -13.33 -13.75
C GLY A 161 -4.02 -12.90 -15.19
N ALA A 162 -3.16 -12.08 -15.79
CA ALA A 162 -3.30 -11.65 -17.17
C ALA A 162 -3.15 -12.83 -18.15
N VAL A 163 -2.20 -13.74 -17.92
CA VAL A 163 -2.05 -14.96 -18.71
C VAL A 163 -3.29 -15.84 -18.59
N VAL A 164 -3.78 -16.09 -17.38
CA VAL A 164 -5.00 -16.86 -17.14
C VAL A 164 -6.20 -16.19 -17.83
N GLY A 165 -6.34 -14.87 -17.70
CA GLY A 165 -7.41 -14.10 -18.35
C GLY A 165 -7.36 -14.14 -19.87
N SER A 166 -6.15 -14.26 -20.47
CA SER A 166 -6.01 -14.35 -21.94
C SER A 166 -6.39 -15.72 -22.52
N VAL A 167 -6.27 -16.78 -21.73
CA VAL A 167 -6.53 -18.16 -22.18
C VAL A 167 -7.97 -18.58 -21.94
N LEU A 168 -8.54 -18.12 -20.80
CA LEU A 168 -9.92 -18.50 -20.45
C LEU A 168 -10.92 -17.52 -21.08
N PRO A 169 -11.98 -18.02 -21.74
CA PRO A 169 -13.04 -17.17 -22.28
C PRO A 169 -13.89 -16.61 -21.12
N PHE A 170 -13.39 -15.59 -20.42
CA PHE A 170 -14.18 -14.90 -19.42
C PHE A 170 -15.25 -14.03 -20.10
N SER A 171 -16.50 -14.19 -19.65
CA SER A 171 -17.51 -13.20 -19.94
C SER A 171 -17.14 -11.89 -19.26
N THR A 172 -17.13 -10.77 -19.98
CA THR A 172 -16.94 -9.43 -19.44
C THR A 172 -18.07 -9.02 -18.49
N LYS A 173 -19.16 -9.78 -18.46
CA LYS A 173 -20.28 -9.59 -17.52
C LYS A 173 -19.80 -9.88 -16.10
N GLY A 174 -19.75 -8.84 -15.28
CA GLY A 174 -19.34 -8.95 -13.88
C GLY A 174 -17.89 -8.52 -13.60
N VAL A 175 -17.12 -8.13 -14.61
CA VAL A 175 -15.76 -7.59 -14.41
C VAL A 175 -15.80 -6.30 -13.57
N ASP A 176 -16.79 -5.44 -13.79
CA ASP A 176 -17.02 -4.26 -12.96
C ASP A 176 -17.24 -4.62 -11.47
N PHE A 177 -17.80 -5.80 -11.23
CA PHE A 177 -18.00 -6.31 -9.87
C PHE A 177 -16.70 -6.76 -9.21
N VAL A 178 -15.68 -7.20 -9.95
CA VAL A 178 -14.39 -7.62 -9.40
C VAL A 178 -13.76 -6.47 -8.61
N MET A 179 -13.77 -5.25 -9.17
CA MET A 179 -13.24 -4.07 -8.48
C MET A 179 -14.02 -3.77 -7.20
N THR A 180 -15.35 -3.79 -7.27
CA THR A 180 -16.21 -3.60 -6.09
C THR A 180 -15.95 -4.67 -5.02
N ALA A 181 -15.90 -5.94 -5.42
CA ALA A 181 -15.62 -7.06 -4.52
C ALA A 181 -14.25 -6.92 -3.84
N MET A 182 -13.23 -6.50 -4.59
CA MET A 182 -11.90 -6.27 -4.04
C MET A 182 -11.92 -5.18 -2.96
N PHE A 183 -12.56 -4.04 -3.22
CA PHE A 183 -12.67 -2.98 -2.21
C PHE A 183 -13.46 -3.42 -0.98
N VAL A 184 -14.51 -4.22 -1.16
CA VAL A 184 -15.25 -4.82 -0.04
C VAL A 184 -14.35 -5.75 0.78
N VAL A 185 -13.55 -6.60 0.13
CA VAL A 185 -12.60 -7.50 0.82
C VAL A 185 -11.54 -6.71 1.58
N ILE A 186 -10.96 -5.67 0.98
CA ILE A 186 -9.98 -4.80 1.66
C ILE A 186 -10.63 -4.14 2.88
N PHE A 187 -11.84 -3.61 2.74
CA PHE A 187 -12.59 -3.02 3.84
C PHE A 187 -12.86 -4.02 4.97
N LEU A 188 -13.32 -5.23 4.64
CA LEU A 188 -13.59 -6.27 5.63
C LEU A 188 -12.33 -6.72 6.35
N ASN A 189 -11.21 -6.89 5.64
CA ASN A 189 -9.92 -7.21 6.25
C ASN A 189 -9.43 -6.11 7.21
N GLN A 190 -9.68 -4.86 6.87
CA GLN A 190 -9.35 -3.73 7.74
C GLN A 190 -10.28 -3.70 8.95
N TRP A 191 -11.56 -3.91 8.73
CA TRP A 191 -12.57 -3.97 9.79
C TRP A 191 -12.26 -5.07 10.82
N GLU A 192 -11.84 -6.24 10.37
CA GLU A 192 -11.49 -7.37 11.25
C GLU A 192 -10.24 -7.10 12.09
N LYS A 193 -9.27 -6.35 11.56
CA LYS A 193 -8.02 -6.02 12.25
C LYS A 193 -8.19 -4.93 13.32
N GLU A 194 -9.14 -4.03 13.16
CA GLU A 194 -9.37 -2.93 14.07
C GLU A 194 -10.25 -3.35 15.25
N LYS A 195 -9.83 -3.01 16.48
CA LYS A 195 -10.62 -3.25 17.70
C LYS A 195 -11.81 -2.29 17.83
N GLN A 196 -11.66 -1.09 17.30
CA GLN A 196 -12.67 -0.03 17.33
C GLN A 196 -12.99 0.39 15.90
N HIS A 197 -14.27 0.38 15.54
CA HIS A 197 -14.72 0.58 14.16
C HIS A 197 -15.13 2.03 13.84
N TYR A 198 -14.72 3.01 14.68
CA TYR A 198 -15.11 4.42 14.49
C TYR A 198 -14.64 4.99 13.15
N SER A 199 -13.39 4.71 12.75
CA SER A 199 -12.84 5.14 11.48
C SER A 199 -13.58 4.53 10.28
N GLY A 200 -13.90 3.23 10.36
CA GLY A 200 -14.65 2.53 9.33
C GLY A 200 -16.09 3.03 9.20
N VAL A 201 -16.76 3.31 10.32
CA VAL A 201 -18.13 3.88 10.33
C VAL A 201 -18.13 5.29 9.73
N ILE A 202 -17.17 6.15 10.09
CA ILE A 202 -17.03 7.48 9.49
C ILE A 202 -16.76 7.36 7.99
N GLY A 203 -15.87 6.44 7.59
CA GLY A 203 -15.52 6.17 6.21
C GLY A 203 -16.70 5.68 5.34
N LEU A 204 -17.71 5.04 5.93
CA LEU A 204 -18.94 4.63 5.24
C LEU A 204 -20.02 5.72 5.27
N ALA A 205 -20.24 6.32 6.43
CA ALA A 205 -21.36 7.25 6.64
C ALA A 205 -21.16 8.56 5.86
N VAL A 206 -19.95 9.12 5.91
CA VAL A 206 -19.67 10.43 5.28
C VAL A 206 -19.82 10.38 3.76
N PRO A 207 -19.27 9.40 3.01
CA PRO A 207 -19.51 9.31 1.56
C PRO A 207 -20.97 9.11 1.20
N LEU A 208 -21.74 8.35 1.98
CA LEU A 208 -23.18 8.17 1.74
C LEU A 208 -23.94 9.49 1.90
N VAL A 209 -23.65 10.27 2.94
CA VAL A 209 -24.24 11.60 3.12
C VAL A 209 -23.83 12.53 1.98
N CYS A 210 -22.55 12.57 1.62
CA CYS A 210 -22.08 13.40 0.53
C CYS A 210 -22.66 12.98 -0.83
N LEU A 211 -22.88 11.69 -1.05
CA LEU A 211 -23.51 11.17 -2.27
C LEU A 211 -24.95 11.69 -2.41
N VAL A 212 -25.70 11.72 -1.31
CA VAL A 212 -27.07 12.27 -1.28
C VAL A 212 -27.08 13.78 -1.52
N LEU A 213 -26.09 14.52 -0.96
CA LEU A 213 -26.06 15.98 -1.05
C LEU A 213 -25.50 16.50 -2.39
N PHE A 214 -24.45 15.86 -2.93
CA PHE A 214 -23.71 16.34 -4.10
C PHE A 214 -23.93 15.50 -5.37
N GLY A 215 -24.65 14.36 -5.24
CA GLY A 215 -24.87 13.44 -6.35
C GLY A 215 -23.63 12.65 -6.76
N SER A 216 -23.81 11.68 -7.67
CA SER A 216 -22.75 10.74 -8.08
C SER A 216 -21.53 11.38 -8.77
N GLY A 217 -21.69 12.57 -9.38
CA GLY A 217 -20.59 13.23 -10.09
C GLY A 217 -19.68 14.11 -9.24
N GLY A 218 -20.10 14.49 -8.01
CA GLY A 218 -19.39 15.50 -7.22
C GLY A 218 -19.12 15.14 -5.76
N PHE A 219 -19.58 13.97 -5.26
CA PHE A 219 -19.51 13.62 -3.83
C PHE A 219 -18.11 13.26 -3.35
N LEU A 220 -17.22 12.84 -4.23
CA LEU A 220 -15.94 12.21 -3.86
C LEU A 220 -15.01 13.19 -3.12
N LEU A 221 -14.75 14.37 -3.69
CA LEU A 221 -13.88 15.39 -3.07
C LEU A 221 -14.41 15.91 -1.73
N PRO A 222 -15.71 16.31 -1.61
CA PRO A 222 -16.28 16.70 -0.33
C PRO A 222 -16.22 15.58 0.71
N SER A 223 -16.47 14.31 0.32
CA SER A 223 -16.38 13.18 1.23
C SER A 223 -15.00 13.04 1.84
N MET A 224 -13.96 13.09 1.01
CA MET A 224 -12.58 12.96 1.49
C MET A 224 -12.17 14.10 2.40
N ALA A 225 -12.54 15.34 2.04
CA ALA A 225 -12.27 16.50 2.90
C ALA A 225 -12.99 16.36 4.26
N CYS A 226 -14.26 15.97 4.25
CA CYS A 226 -15.03 15.75 5.47
C CYS A 226 -14.46 14.61 6.33
N ILE A 227 -14.10 13.47 5.72
CA ILE A 227 -13.48 12.34 6.44
C ILE A 227 -12.18 12.81 7.10
N LEU A 228 -11.31 13.50 6.35
CA LEU A 228 -10.04 13.99 6.88
C LEU A 228 -10.25 14.92 8.08
N VAL A 229 -11.13 15.91 7.94
CA VAL A 229 -11.44 16.86 9.01
C VAL A 229 -12.03 16.15 10.22
N LEU A 230 -13.00 15.25 10.03
CA LEU A 230 -13.62 14.50 11.13
C LEU A 230 -12.61 13.63 11.87
N LEU A 231 -11.76 12.90 11.15
CA LEU A 231 -10.73 12.06 11.77
C LEU A 231 -9.69 12.89 12.51
N LEU A 232 -9.29 14.06 11.99
CA LEU A 232 -8.37 14.97 12.69
C LEU A 232 -8.99 15.55 13.97
N VAL A 233 -10.26 15.98 13.91
CA VAL A 233 -10.99 16.53 15.07
C VAL A 233 -11.24 15.44 16.12
N LEU A 234 -11.61 14.24 15.68
CA LEU A 234 -11.91 13.10 16.55
C LEU A 234 -10.66 12.26 16.90
N ARG A 235 -9.47 12.67 16.46
CA ARG A 235 -8.24 11.94 16.70
C ARG A 235 -8.03 11.59 18.18
N LYS A 236 -8.11 12.59 19.08
CA LYS A 236 -7.88 12.39 20.51
C LYS A 236 -8.87 11.42 21.18
N PRO A 237 -10.19 11.51 20.94
CA PRO A 237 -11.15 10.53 21.46
C PRO A 237 -10.98 9.13 20.86
N ILE A 238 -10.63 9.00 19.57
CA ILE A 238 -10.37 7.71 18.93
C ILE A 238 -9.10 7.06 19.51
N GLU A 239 -7.98 7.78 19.60
CA GLU A 239 -6.73 7.28 20.19
C GLU A 239 -6.93 6.81 21.65
N ARG A 240 -7.78 7.51 22.43
CA ARG A 240 -8.11 7.10 23.80
C ARG A 240 -8.94 5.82 23.84
N ALA A 241 -9.87 5.66 22.89
CA ALA A 241 -10.70 4.46 22.79
C ALA A 241 -9.89 3.22 22.37
N ASP A 242 -8.87 3.42 21.53
CA ASP A 242 -7.92 2.38 21.11
C ASP A 242 -6.87 2.02 22.19
N GLY A 243 -6.91 2.71 23.34
CA GLY A 243 -5.95 2.48 24.43
C GLY A 243 -4.56 3.06 24.15
N ILE A 244 -4.42 3.91 23.13
CA ILE A 244 -3.19 4.63 22.81
C ILE A 244 -3.10 5.84 23.76
N VAL A 245 -2.34 5.71 24.84
CA VAL A 245 -2.14 6.83 25.81
C VAL A 245 -1.25 7.88 25.16
N PRO A 246 -1.74 9.12 24.94
CA PRO A 246 -0.91 10.22 24.42
C PRO A 246 0.26 10.48 25.38
N GLY A 247 1.50 10.34 24.89
CA GLY A 247 2.72 10.61 25.66
C GLY A 247 3.57 9.38 25.99
N GLN A 248 3.13 8.15 25.81
CA GLN A 248 4.01 6.98 25.97
C GLN A 248 4.98 6.82 24.80
N THR A 249 4.60 7.25 23.61
CA THR A 249 5.47 7.21 22.42
C THR A 249 6.64 8.21 22.51
N GLU A 250 6.45 9.36 23.17
CA GLU A 250 7.54 10.32 23.41
C GLU A 250 8.47 9.86 24.52
N LYS A 251 7.95 9.30 25.62
CA LYS A 251 8.78 8.75 26.71
C LYS A 251 9.58 7.52 26.30
N GLN A 252 9.07 6.69 25.39
CA GLN A 252 9.84 5.58 24.83
C GLN A 252 10.92 6.04 23.86
N LYS A 253 10.74 7.17 23.17
CA LYS A 253 11.79 7.78 22.36
C LYS A 253 12.88 8.45 23.19
N GLU A 254 12.54 9.08 24.30
CA GLU A 254 13.51 9.67 25.23
C GLU A 254 14.29 8.63 26.05
N ALA A 255 13.69 7.48 26.33
CA ALA A 255 14.38 6.38 27.03
C ALA A 255 15.28 5.51 26.12
N ALA A 256 15.19 5.70 24.79
CA ALA A 256 15.99 5.00 23.79
C ALA A 256 17.14 5.85 23.22
N GLN A 257 17.32 7.09 23.69
CA GLN A 257 18.47 7.98 23.45
C GLN A 257 19.44 7.94 24.63
#